data_6dba5c5d2210f9aa5cec41be68ce2199
#
_entry.id   6dba5c5d2210f9aa5cec41be68ce2199
#
_cell.length_a   1.000
_cell.length_b   1.000
_cell.length_c   1.000
_cell.angle_alpha   90.00
_cell.angle_beta   90.00
_cell.angle_gamma   90.00
#
_symmetry.space_group_name_H-M   'P 1'
#
loop_
_entity.id
_entity.type
_entity.pdbx_description
1 polymer ?
#
loop_
_entity_poly.entity_id
_entity_poly.type
_entity_poly.pdbx_seq_one_letter_code
_entity_poly.pdbx_strand_id
1 'polypeptide(L)'
;VISKSGTTVETFSLYKYIYSLQNDPSAYTFITDPDSPLEKYATEINSTALHLPHNVGGRFSVLSTVGLVPLALCGIDIEALLNGAKSIKQSFFNDGYLKDTLLKKAAFYAKNHTQYNINCIFAYSETLKYFCEWYVQLWGESLGKHQRSSAFHVGLTPIGLIGPKDQHSFLQLIMEGTRDKSVTFIKIEDFHDNITIPDIS
;
A
#
# COMPACT_ATOMS: atom_id res chain seq x y z
N VAL A 1 -9.43 5.41 -15.02
CA VAL A 1 -8.05 5.90 -15.28
C VAL A 1 -7.60 6.71 -14.06
N ILE A 2 -6.50 6.31 -13.43
CA ILE A 2 -6.05 6.93 -12.17
C ILE A 2 -4.63 7.48 -12.35
N SER A 3 -4.46 8.78 -12.18
CA SER A 3 -3.16 9.44 -12.14
C SER A 3 -3.26 10.74 -11.36
N LYS A 4 -2.64 10.82 -10.17
CA LYS A 4 -2.72 12.00 -9.31
C LYS A 4 -2.26 13.27 -10.03
N SER A 5 -1.06 13.26 -10.59
CA SER A 5 -0.51 14.42 -11.32
C SER A 5 -1.19 14.66 -12.69
N GLY A 6 -1.89 13.65 -13.20
CA GLY A 6 -2.44 13.67 -14.55
C GLY A 6 -1.38 13.68 -15.67
N THR A 7 -0.14 13.23 -15.37
CA THR A 7 0.98 13.25 -16.32
C THR A 7 1.76 11.93 -16.39
N THR A 8 1.33 10.88 -15.68
CA THR A 8 2.02 9.59 -15.62
C THR A 8 1.99 8.91 -16.99
N VAL A 9 3.16 8.75 -17.60
CA VAL A 9 3.31 8.26 -18.98
C VAL A 9 2.74 6.85 -19.15
N GLU A 10 2.98 5.97 -18.21
CA GLU A 10 2.48 4.58 -18.22
C GLU A 10 0.95 4.55 -18.20
N THR A 11 0.34 5.34 -17.34
CA THR A 11 -1.13 5.44 -17.24
C THR A 11 -1.74 5.95 -18.54
N PHE A 12 -1.14 6.99 -19.13
CA PHE A 12 -1.63 7.54 -20.41
C PHE A 12 -1.43 6.56 -21.56
N SER A 13 -0.30 5.88 -21.62
CA SER A 13 -0.02 4.91 -22.67
C SER A 13 -1.02 3.76 -22.65
N LEU A 14 -1.27 3.21 -21.45
CA LEU A 14 -2.27 2.15 -21.27
C LEU A 14 -3.69 2.65 -21.60
N TYR A 15 -4.06 3.84 -21.12
CA TYR A 15 -5.35 4.45 -21.43
C TYR A 15 -5.55 4.61 -22.94
N LYS A 16 -4.58 5.19 -23.66
CA LYS A 16 -4.65 5.38 -25.12
C LYS A 16 -4.84 4.06 -25.85
N TYR A 17 -4.13 3.01 -25.43
CA TYR A 17 -4.30 1.69 -26.01
C TYR A 17 -5.71 1.14 -25.78
N ILE A 18 -6.22 1.19 -24.54
CA ILE A 18 -7.58 0.71 -24.24
C ILE A 18 -8.64 1.56 -24.98
N TYR A 19 -8.46 2.88 -25.03
CA TYR A 19 -9.37 3.78 -25.75
C TYR A 19 -9.41 3.49 -27.26
N SER A 20 -8.31 3.05 -27.86
CA SER A 20 -8.30 2.64 -29.26
C SER A 20 -9.15 1.38 -29.54
N LEU A 21 -9.40 0.58 -28.52
CA LEU A 21 -10.25 -0.63 -28.59
C LEU A 21 -11.70 -0.34 -28.20
N GLN A 22 -11.92 0.59 -27.26
CA GLN A 22 -13.22 0.97 -26.71
C GLN A 22 -13.36 2.49 -26.77
N ASN A 23 -13.73 3.01 -27.91
CA ASN A 23 -13.82 4.45 -28.22
C ASN A 23 -15.18 5.06 -27.77
N ASP A 24 -15.50 4.88 -26.49
CA ASP A 24 -16.66 5.49 -25.85
C ASP A 24 -16.23 6.25 -24.60
N PRO A 25 -16.22 7.61 -24.63
CA PRO A 25 -15.84 8.42 -23.48
C PRO A 25 -16.65 8.14 -22.21
N SER A 26 -17.91 7.73 -22.35
CA SER A 26 -18.78 7.46 -21.20
C SER A 26 -18.38 6.19 -20.43
N ALA A 27 -17.61 5.30 -21.03
CA ALA A 27 -17.08 4.10 -20.39
C ALA A 27 -15.91 4.39 -19.43
N TYR A 28 -15.42 5.63 -19.40
CA TYR A 28 -14.25 5.99 -18.59
C TYR A 28 -14.59 6.95 -17.46
N THR A 29 -13.97 6.70 -16.32
CA THR A 29 -13.90 7.63 -15.19
C THR A 29 -12.44 7.95 -14.89
N PHE A 30 -12.12 9.22 -14.76
CA PHE A 30 -10.78 9.70 -14.47
C PHE A 30 -10.68 10.11 -13.00
N ILE A 31 -9.62 9.69 -12.31
CA ILE A 31 -9.36 10.07 -10.92
C ILE A 31 -8.00 10.76 -10.90
N THR A 32 -8.00 12.06 -10.56
CA THR A 32 -6.84 12.91 -10.69
C THR A 32 -6.94 14.14 -9.76
N ASP A 33 -5.89 14.93 -9.65
CA ASP A 33 -5.94 16.22 -8.97
C ASP A 33 -6.75 17.24 -9.79
N PRO A 34 -7.41 18.21 -9.13
CA PRO A 34 -8.03 19.34 -9.80
C PRO A 34 -7.01 20.10 -10.67
N ASP A 35 -7.48 20.67 -11.77
CA ASP A 35 -6.70 21.45 -12.74
C ASP A 35 -5.57 20.67 -13.45
N SER A 36 -5.51 19.36 -13.27
CA SER A 36 -4.52 18.51 -13.92
C SER A 36 -4.76 18.40 -15.43
N PRO A 37 -3.71 18.05 -16.23
CA PRO A 37 -3.89 17.75 -17.65
C PRO A 37 -4.92 16.65 -17.91
N LEU A 38 -5.03 15.67 -17.02
CA LEU A 38 -5.96 14.56 -17.14
C LEU A 38 -7.42 15.00 -16.90
N GLU A 39 -7.65 15.91 -15.96
CA GLU A 39 -8.98 16.48 -15.75
C GLU A 39 -9.44 17.31 -16.96
N LYS A 40 -8.54 18.15 -17.49
CA LYS A 40 -8.84 18.94 -18.69
C LYS A 40 -9.23 18.05 -19.86
N TYR A 41 -8.45 17.00 -20.07
CA TYR A 41 -8.76 16.01 -21.09
C TYR A 41 -10.10 15.30 -20.85
N ALA A 42 -10.40 14.87 -19.62
CA ALA A 42 -11.69 14.27 -19.27
C ALA A 42 -12.87 15.21 -19.60
N THR A 43 -12.70 16.50 -19.31
CA THR A 43 -13.69 17.52 -19.63
C THR A 43 -13.88 17.69 -21.15
N GLU A 44 -12.79 17.74 -21.90
CA GLU A 44 -12.82 17.85 -23.39
C GLU A 44 -13.57 16.71 -24.04
N ILE A 45 -13.46 15.49 -23.52
CA ILE A 45 -14.15 14.31 -24.07
C ILE A 45 -15.49 14.03 -23.39
N ASN A 46 -16.01 14.90 -22.53
CA ASN A 46 -17.22 14.74 -21.74
C ASN A 46 -17.26 13.47 -20.89
N SER A 47 -16.14 13.07 -20.32
CA SER A 47 -16.02 11.97 -19.37
C SER A 47 -16.06 12.45 -17.91
N THR A 48 -16.40 11.53 -16.99
CA THR A 48 -16.45 11.82 -15.55
C THR A 48 -15.04 11.99 -14.99
N ALA A 49 -14.80 13.09 -14.27
CA ALA A 49 -13.61 13.29 -13.46
C ALA A 49 -13.96 13.30 -11.97
N LEU A 50 -13.18 12.57 -11.16
CA LEU A 50 -13.26 12.56 -9.70
C LEU A 50 -11.92 13.03 -9.14
N HIS A 51 -11.95 13.73 -8.00
CA HIS A 51 -10.76 14.36 -7.45
C HIS A 51 -10.24 13.65 -6.20
N LEU A 52 -8.92 13.72 -6.03
CA LEU A 52 -8.29 13.38 -4.76
C LEU A 52 -8.29 14.60 -3.84
N PRO A 53 -8.30 14.39 -2.52
CA PRO A 53 -8.00 15.48 -1.59
C PRO A 53 -6.59 16.05 -1.86
N HIS A 54 -6.48 17.35 -2.02
CA HIS A 54 -5.25 18.03 -2.42
C HIS A 54 -4.03 17.70 -1.53
N ASN A 55 -4.28 17.54 -0.22
CA ASN A 55 -3.25 17.28 0.78
C ASN A 55 -2.90 15.77 0.95
N VAL A 56 -3.46 14.88 0.12
CA VAL A 56 -3.18 13.43 0.17
C VAL A 56 -2.18 13.06 -0.92
N GLY A 57 -0.99 12.62 -0.53
CA GLY A 57 0.03 12.11 -1.44
C GLY A 57 -0.37 10.75 -2.04
N GLY A 58 0.16 10.42 -3.24
CA GLY A 58 -0.21 9.21 -3.98
C GLY A 58 -0.14 7.92 -3.15
N ARG A 59 0.97 7.67 -2.46
CA ARG A 59 1.16 6.47 -1.62
C ARG A 59 0.24 6.39 -0.39
N PHE A 60 -0.41 7.49 -0.01
CA PHE A 60 -1.39 7.56 1.08
C PHE A 60 -2.84 7.53 0.60
N SER A 61 -3.07 7.40 -0.71
CA SER A 61 -4.38 7.66 -1.33
C SER A 61 -5.33 6.45 -1.32
N VAL A 62 -4.93 5.30 -0.78
CA VAL A 62 -5.76 4.08 -0.78
C VAL A 62 -7.13 4.27 -0.12
N LEU A 63 -7.25 5.15 0.88
CA LEU A 63 -8.52 5.48 1.54
C LEU A 63 -9.16 6.78 0.98
N SER A 64 -8.81 7.16 -0.24
CA SER A 64 -9.43 8.25 -1.00
C SER A 64 -10.19 7.70 -2.20
N THR A 65 -10.67 8.58 -3.08
CA THR A 65 -11.30 8.20 -4.36
C THR A 65 -10.46 7.21 -5.17
N VAL A 66 -9.14 7.24 -5.05
CA VAL A 66 -8.20 6.33 -5.76
C VAL A 66 -8.44 4.87 -5.42
N GLY A 67 -8.62 4.54 -4.15
CA GLY A 67 -8.89 3.17 -3.72
C GLY A 67 -10.38 2.88 -3.57
N LEU A 68 -11.15 3.83 -3.05
CA LEU A 68 -12.57 3.60 -2.71
C LEU A 68 -13.44 3.39 -3.95
N VAL A 69 -13.21 4.13 -5.04
CA VAL A 69 -14.03 4.00 -6.25
C VAL A 69 -13.86 2.60 -6.88
N PRO A 70 -12.66 2.12 -7.20
CA PRO A 70 -12.53 0.77 -7.76
C PRO A 70 -13.00 -0.32 -6.80
N LEU A 71 -12.79 -0.19 -5.49
CA LEU A 71 -13.29 -1.16 -4.52
C LEU A 71 -14.82 -1.21 -4.48
N ALA A 72 -15.49 -0.05 -4.50
CA ALA A 72 -16.95 0.02 -4.58
C ALA A 72 -17.49 -0.60 -5.88
N LEU A 73 -16.84 -0.37 -7.01
CA LEU A 73 -17.20 -0.99 -8.29
C LEU A 73 -17.04 -2.52 -8.27
N CYS A 74 -16.11 -3.04 -7.46
CA CYS A 74 -15.95 -4.47 -7.24
C CYS A 74 -16.90 -5.04 -6.16
N GLY A 75 -17.81 -4.23 -5.60
CA GLY A 75 -18.76 -4.67 -4.58
C GLY A 75 -18.18 -4.81 -3.18
N ILE A 76 -16.99 -4.26 -2.92
CA ILE A 76 -16.36 -4.25 -1.60
C ILE A 76 -17.06 -3.22 -0.69
N ASP A 77 -17.31 -3.58 0.55
CA ASP A 77 -17.85 -2.69 1.57
C ASP A 77 -16.82 -1.63 1.99
N ILE A 78 -16.87 -0.48 1.31
CA ILE A 78 -15.96 0.64 1.56
C ILE A 78 -16.25 1.33 2.90
N GLU A 79 -17.47 1.23 3.43
CA GLU A 79 -17.80 1.80 4.74
C GLU A 79 -17.15 0.98 5.85
N ALA A 80 -17.18 -0.35 5.77
CA ALA A 80 -16.49 -1.23 6.70
C ALA A 80 -14.97 -0.96 6.67
N LEU A 81 -14.37 -0.79 5.48
CA LEU A 81 -12.96 -0.43 5.33
C LEU A 81 -12.63 0.90 6.03
N LEU A 82 -13.43 1.93 5.79
CA LEU A 82 -13.23 3.26 6.42
C LEU A 82 -13.45 3.23 7.92
N ASN A 83 -14.41 2.44 8.41
CA ASN A 83 -14.66 2.26 9.84
C ASN A 83 -13.48 1.56 10.53
N GLY A 84 -12.84 0.58 9.88
CA GLY A 84 -11.60 -0.02 10.35
C GLY A 84 -10.49 1.02 10.53
N ALA A 85 -10.24 1.83 9.52
CA ALA A 85 -9.25 2.91 9.59
C ALA A 85 -9.58 3.95 10.68
N LYS A 86 -10.86 4.32 10.80
CA LYS A 86 -11.37 5.25 11.83
C LYS A 86 -11.14 4.69 13.24
N SER A 87 -11.35 3.41 13.46
CA SER A 87 -11.14 2.78 14.77
C SER A 87 -9.69 2.86 15.24
N ILE A 88 -8.74 2.61 14.33
CA ILE A 88 -7.31 2.75 14.60
C ILE A 88 -6.95 4.20 14.94
N LYS A 89 -7.45 5.15 14.13
CA LYS A 89 -7.24 6.58 14.38
C LYS A 89 -7.77 7.00 15.74
N GLN A 90 -8.99 6.59 16.09
CA GLN A 90 -9.60 6.90 17.37
C GLN A 90 -8.84 6.29 18.54
N SER A 91 -8.43 5.01 18.43
CA SER A 91 -7.64 4.36 19.48
C SER A 91 -6.29 5.06 19.68
N PHE A 92 -5.66 5.54 18.62
CA PHE A 92 -4.39 6.24 18.73
C PHE A 92 -4.52 7.62 19.39
N PHE A 93 -5.48 8.46 18.94
CA PHE A 93 -5.60 9.84 19.39
C PHE A 93 -6.35 10.00 20.74
N ASN A 94 -7.14 9.01 21.13
CA ASN A 94 -7.88 9.01 22.39
C ASN A 94 -7.22 8.13 23.48
N ASP A 95 -5.89 7.96 23.40
CA ASP A 95 -5.12 7.17 24.38
C ASP A 95 -5.58 5.71 24.54
N GLY A 96 -6.11 5.13 23.46
CA GLY A 96 -6.50 3.72 23.42
C GLY A 96 -5.28 2.77 23.40
N TYR A 97 -5.53 1.49 23.60
CA TYR A 97 -4.50 0.45 23.73
C TYR A 97 -3.52 0.35 22.55
N LEU A 98 -3.94 0.72 21.32
CA LEU A 98 -3.08 0.69 20.15
C LEU A 98 -2.02 1.80 20.13
N LYS A 99 -2.26 2.93 20.80
CA LYS A 99 -1.33 4.05 20.84
C LYS A 99 0.05 3.61 21.35
N ASP A 100 0.07 2.96 22.50
CA ASP A 100 1.31 2.52 23.13
C ASP A 100 2.06 1.48 22.26
N THR A 101 1.34 0.53 21.70
CA THR A 101 1.89 -0.49 20.80
C THR A 101 2.52 0.13 19.56
N LEU A 102 1.84 1.06 18.91
CA LEU A 102 2.34 1.75 17.71
C LEU A 102 3.55 2.63 18.02
N LEU A 103 3.54 3.35 19.15
CA LEU A 103 4.68 4.17 19.58
C LEU A 103 5.89 3.32 19.95
N LYS A 104 5.70 2.18 20.63
CA LYS A 104 6.79 1.23 20.93
C LYS A 104 7.41 0.66 19.66
N LYS A 105 6.59 0.29 18.68
CA LYS A 105 7.09 -0.18 17.37
C LYS A 105 7.88 0.90 16.65
N ALA A 106 7.36 2.12 16.59
CA ALA A 106 8.07 3.25 15.97
C ALA A 106 9.39 3.56 16.68
N ALA A 107 9.40 3.56 18.02
CA ALA A 107 10.59 3.77 18.83
C ALA A 107 11.62 2.65 18.63
N PHE A 108 11.20 1.40 18.48
CA PHE A 108 12.09 0.29 18.14
C PHE A 108 12.85 0.55 16.85
N TYR A 109 12.16 0.91 15.78
CA TYR A 109 12.78 1.21 14.49
C TYR A 109 13.73 2.43 14.59
N ALA A 110 13.29 3.50 15.25
CA ALA A 110 14.08 4.71 15.38
C ALA A 110 15.37 4.50 16.19
N LYS A 111 15.33 3.66 17.22
CA LYS A 111 16.50 3.37 18.08
C LYS A 111 17.47 2.36 17.49
N ASN A 112 16.98 1.42 16.70
CA ASN A 112 17.77 0.27 16.26
C ASN A 112 18.09 0.30 14.74
N HIS A 113 17.88 1.42 14.07
CA HIS A 113 18.01 1.54 12.61
C HIS A 113 19.41 1.23 12.08
N THR A 114 20.45 1.38 12.89
CA THR A 114 21.83 1.05 12.50
C THR A 114 22.14 -0.44 12.62
N GLN A 115 21.47 -1.13 13.54
CA GLN A 115 21.62 -2.57 13.74
C GLN A 115 20.66 -3.36 12.87
N TYR A 116 19.37 -2.96 12.84
CA TYR A 116 18.32 -3.61 12.07
C TYR A 116 17.88 -2.67 10.94
N ASN A 117 18.71 -2.57 9.90
CA ASN A 117 18.48 -1.66 8.80
C ASN A 117 17.59 -2.22 7.69
N ILE A 118 17.19 -3.49 7.81
CA ILE A 118 16.24 -4.16 6.92
C ILE A 118 14.96 -4.45 7.70
N ASN A 119 13.82 -4.02 7.14
CA ASN A 119 12.50 -4.21 7.71
C ASN A 119 11.67 -5.14 6.83
N CYS A 120 11.49 -6.38 7.29
CA CYS A 120 10.73 -7.39 6.58
C CYS A 120 9.28 -7.44 7.10
N ILE A 121 8.32 -7.45 6.18
CA ILE A 121 6.96 -7.86 6.44
C ILE A 121 6.78 -9.27 5.87
N PHE A 122 6.33 -10.23 6.68
CA PHE A 122 6.23 -11.63 6.33
C PHE A 122 4.78 -12.07 6.48
N ALA A 123 4.06 -12.15 5.36
CA ALA A 123 2.62 -12.38 5.34
C ALA A 123 2.30 -13.83 4.94
N TYR A 124 1.49 -14.51 5.75
CA TYR A 124 1.13 -15.92 5.56
C TYR A 124 -0.18 -16.09 4.78
N SER A 125 -0.28 -15.39 3.67
CA SER A 125 -1.32 -15.59 2.65
C SER A 125 -0.90 -14.96 1.32
N GLU A 126 -1.11 -15.65 0.22
CA GLU A 126 -0.89 -15.12 -1.14
C GLU A 126 -1.80 -13.91 -1.43
N THR A 127 -2.98 -13.85 -0.82
CA THR A 127 -3.91 -12.73 -0.97
C THR A 127 -3.33 -11.40 -0.46
N LEU A 128 -2.32 -11.46 0.41
CA LEU A 128 -1.62 -10.30 0.95
C LEU A 128 -0.42 -9.83 0.11
N LYS A 129 -0.18 -10.42 -1.06
CA LYS A 129 0.94 -10.05 -1.93
C LYS A 129 0.97 -8.56 -2.23
N TYR A 130 -0.12 -8.02 -2.75
CA TYR A 130 -0.19 -6.60 -3.08
C TYR A 130 -0.19 -5.67 -1.86
N PHE A 131 -0.64 -6.18 -0.71
CA PHE A 131 -0.47 -5.46 0.56
C PHE A 131 1.01 -5.33 0.93
N CYS A 132 1.80 -6.38 0.75
CA CYS A 132 3.25 -6.32 0.97
C CYS A 132 3.94 -5.37 -0.01
N GLU A 133 3.56 -5.36 -1.28
CA GLU A 133 4.09 -4.43 -2.29
C GLU A 133 3.72 -2.97 -1.95
N TRP A 134 2.48 -2.71 -1.56
CA TRP A 134 2.06 -1.38 -1.08
C TRP A 134 2.83 -0.94 0.16
N TYR A 135 3.06 -1.84 1.11
CA TYR A 135 3.87 -1.55 2.30
C TYR A 135 5.31 -1.14 1.94
N VAL A 136 5.93 -1.84 0.98
CA VAL A 136 7.28 -1.52 0.50
C VAL A 136 7.33 -0.11 -0.09
N GLN A 137 6.38 0.26 -0.94
CA GLN A 137 6.28 1.60 -1.50
C GLN A 137 6.03 2.65 -0.41
N LEU A 138 5.04 2.41 0.46
CA LEU A 138 4.68 3.33 1.54
C LEU A 138 5.87 3.63 2.45
N TRP A 139 6.59 2.59 2.84
CA TRP A 139 7.76 2.71 3.71
C TRP A 139 8.92 3.40 2.99
N GLY A 140 9.32 2.90 1.82
CA GLY A 140 10.46 3.38 1.06
C GLY A 140 10.35 4.87 0.71
N GLU A 141 9.24 5.28 0.13
CA GLU A 141 9.01 6.68 -0.26
C GLU A 141 8.79 7.62 0.94
N SER A 142 8.27 7.11 2.07
CA SER A 142 8.00 7.94 3.24
C SER A 142 9.24 8.18 4.08
N LEU A 143 10.07 7.16 4.30
CA LEU A 143 11.16 7.17 5.26
C LEU A 143 12.54 7.24 4.62
N GLY A 144 12.69 6.86 3.34
CA GLY A 144 13.93 7.06 2.58
C GLY A 144 14.14 8.54 2.30
N LYS A 145 14.93 9.21 3.14
CA LYS A 145 15.14 10.68 3.07
C LYS A 145 16.59 11.08 3.32
N HIS A 146 16.97 12.17 2.69
CA HIS A 146 18.16 12.93 3.10
C HIS A 146 17.83 13.76 4.34
N GLN A 147 18.62 13.65 5.38
CA GLN A 147 18.42 14.38 6.62
C GLN A 147 18.79 15.86 6.42
N ARG A 148 17.87 16.78 6.66
CA ARG A 148 18.08 18.22 6.37
C ARG A 148 19.23 18.86 7.15
N SER A 149 19.54 18.36 8.33
CA SER A 149 20.57 18.90 9.25
C SER A 149 21.91 18.25 9.13
N SER A 150 22.09 17.26 8.27
CA SER A 150 23.33 16.48 8.13
C SER A 150 23.47 15.91 6.72
N ALA A 151 24.66 15.43 6.38
CA ALA A 151 24.92 14.73 5.11
C ALA A 151 24.42 13.28 5.09
N PHE A 152 23.70 12.82 6.13
CA PHE A 152 23.28 11.44 6.26
C PHE A 152 21.95 11.18 5.50
N HIS A 153 21.90 10.04 4.85
CA HIS A 153 20.69 9.46 4.34
C HIS A 153 20.08 8.53 5.40
N VAL A 154 18.75 8.55 5.53
CA VAL A 154 18.01 7.75 6.51
C VAL A 154 16.94 6.93 5.81
N GLY A 155 16.55 5.88 6.45
CA GLY A 155 15.54 4.92 5.99
C GLY A 155 15.97 3.49 6.30
N LEU A 156 15.01 2.61 6.36
CA LEU A 156 15.24 1.17 6.46
C LEU A 156 14.80 0.54 5.14
N THR A 157 15.53 -0.47 4.69
CA THR A 157 15.16 -1.20 3.47
C THR A 157 13.92 -2.04 3.73
N PRO A 158 12.76 -1.75 3.11
CA PRO A 158 11.56 -2.57 3.27
C PRO A 158 11.64 -3.79 2.36
N ILE A 159 11.25 -4.95 2.88
CA ILE A 159 11.11 -6.19 2.10
C ILE A 159 9.73 -6.80 2.39
N GLY A 160 8.96 -7.07 1.33
CA GLY A 160 7.70 -7.79 1.40
C GLY A 160 7.91 -9.27 1.05
N LEU A 161 7.45 -10.17 1.93
CA LEU A 161 7.62 -11.62 1.80
C LEU A 161 6.28 -12.32 1.98
N ILE A 162 6.07 -13.39 1.20
CA ILE A 162 4.90 -14.28 1.32
C ILE A 162 5.35 -15.60 1.94
N GLY A 163 4.86 -15.85 3.16
CA GLY A 163 5.31 -16.93 4.02
C GLY A 163 5.42 -18.30 3.34
N PRO A 164 4.36 -18.85 2.74
CA PRO A 164 4.40 -20.16 2.11
C PRO A 164 5.47 -20.32 1.03
N LYS A 165 5.79 -19.23 0.32
CA LYS A 165 6.79 -19.19 -0.74
C LYS A 165 8.18 -18.85 -0.19
N ASP A 166 8.27 -17.77 0.55
CA ASP A 166 9.55 -17.14 0.87
C ASP A 166 10.24 -17.76 2.09
N GLN A 167 9.54 -18.58 2.86
CA GLN A 167 10.21 -19.45 3.85
C GLN A 167 11.13 -20.50 3.18
N HIS A 168 10.92 -20.81 1.91
CA HIS A 168 11.80 -21.70 1.14
C HIS A 168 12.89 -20.95 0.37
N SER A 169 12.94 -19.62 0.47
CA SER A 169 13.93 -18.78 -0.20
C SER A 169 14.67 -17.87 0.78
N PHE A 170 13.95 -17.09 1.57
CA PHE A 170 14.51 -15.99 2.37
C PHE A 170 14.74 -16.37 3.85
N LEU A 171 14.06 -17.41 4.36
CA LEU A 171 14.12 -17.78 5.76
C LEU A 171 15.54 -18.16 6.21
N GLN A 172 16.31 -18.85 5.37
CA GLN A 172 17.71 -19.18 5.66
C GLN A 172 18.54 -17.93 5.97
N LEU A 173 18.36 -16.87 5.19
CA LEU A 173 19.05 -15.61 5.41
C LEU A 173 18.61 -14.91 6.71
N ILE A 174 17.35 -15.06 7.11
CA ILE A 174 16.86 -14.54 8.38
C ILE A 174 17.48 -15.31 9.55
N MET A 175 17.53 -16.66 9.44
CA MET A 175 17.95 -17.53 10.54
C MET A 175 19.44 -17.54 10.77
N GLU A 176 20.24 -17.64 9.72
CA GLU A 176 21.70 -17.86 9.82
C GLU A 176 22.54 -16.74 9.20
N GLY A 177 21.91 -15.83 8.44
CA GLY A 177 22.60 -14.69 7.86
C GLY A 177 22.87 -13.56 8.84
N THR A 178 23.29 -12.42 8.30
CA THR A 178 23.55 -11.20 9.09
C THR A 178 22.34 -10.80 9.92
N ARG A 179 22.54 -10.50 11.20
CA ARG A 179 21.49 -10.11 12.16
C ARG A 179 21.13 -8.62 12.03
N ASP A 180 20.72 -8.23 10.82
CA ASP A 180 20.40 -6.86 10.42
C ASP A 180 18.92 -6.66 10.09
N LYS A 181 18.08 -7.69 10.29
CA LYS A 181 16.68 -7.70 9.90
C LYS A 181 15.74 -7.66 11.10
N SER A 182 14.73 -6.83 11.01
CA SER A 182 13.51 -6.93 11.82
C SER A 182 12.41 -7.61 11.00
N VAL A 183 11.62 -8.48 11.62
CA VAL A 183 10.56 -9.22 10.93
C VAL A 183 9.23 -8.96 11.61
N THR A 184 8.24 -8.53 10.83
CA THR A 184 6.84 -8.41 11.26
C THR A 184 6.03 -9.47 10.57
N PHE A 185 5.47 -10.42 11.34
CA PHE A 185 4.59 -11.46 10.81
C PHE A 185 3.17 -10.95 10.70
N ILE A 186 2.51 -11.26 9.55
CA ILE A 186 1.08 -11.10 9.37
C ILE A 186 0.49 -12.49 9.13
N LYS A 187 -0.41 -12.89 10.00
CA LYS A 187 -1.17 -14.13 9.86
C LYS A 187 -2.64 -13.84 9.59
N ILE A 188 -3.29 -14.74 8.88
CA ILE A 188 -4.74 -14.76 8.73
C ILE A 188 -5.29 -15.64 9.85
N GLU A 189 -6.27 -15.15 10.59
CA GLU A 189 -6.90 -15.90 11.67
C GLU A 189 -7.98 -16.85 11.14
N ASP A 190 -8.70 -16.43 10.11
CA ASP A 190 -9.75 -17.22 9.46
C ASP A 190 -9.62 -17.04 7.94
N PHE A 191 -9.39 -18.14 7.24
CA PHE A 191 -9.31 -18.17 5.77
C PHE A 191 -10.69 -18.29 5.11
N HIS A 192 -11.75 -18.51 5.90
CA HIS A 192 -13.12 -18.80 5.44
C HIS A 192 -13.24 -20.01 4.52
N ASP A 193 -12.19 -20.81 4.41
CA ASP A 193 -12.10 -22.02 3.62
C ASP A 193 -11.70 -23.19 4.50
N ASN A 194 -12.45 -24.29 4.43
CA ASN A 194 -12.14 -25.54 5.13
C ASN A 194 -11.59 -26.56 4.12
N ILE A 195 -10.31 -26.44 3.80
CA ILE A 195 -9.61 -27.43 2.98
C ILE A 195 -9.02 -28.48 3.92
N THR A 196 -9.50 -29.73 3.81
CA THR A 196 -8.89 -30.86 4.50
C THR A 196 -7.78 -31.42 3.63
N ILE A 197 -6.56 -31.45 4.16
CA ILE A 197 -5.44 -32.13 3.52
C ILE A 197 -5.53 -33.61 3.91
N PRO A 198 -5.79 -34.55 2.97
CA PRO A 198 -5.88 -35.97 3.30
C PRO A 198 -4.51 -36.55 3.67
N ASP A 199 -4.51 -37.50 4.62
CA ASP A 199 -3.32 -38.31 4.87
C ASP A 199 -3.02 -39.15 3.64
N ILE A 200 -1.81 -39.02 3.12
CA ILE A 200 -1.27 -39.85 2.07
C ILE A 200 -0.36 -40.88 2.79
N SER A 201 -0.94 -42.02 3.16
CA SER A 201 -0.19 -43.19 3.66
C SER A 201 0.34 -44.04 2.52
#